data_3fd56e7cc35fb4eaf9375065c5f9fa0c
#
_entry.id   3fd56e7cc35fb4eaf9375065c5f9fa0c
#
_cell.length_a   1.000
_cell.length_b   1.000
_cell.length_c   1.000
_cell.angle_alpha   90.00
_cell.angle_beta   90.00
_cell.angle_gamma   90.00
#
_symmetry.space_group_name_H-M   'P 1'
#
loop_
_entity.id
_entity.type
_entity.pdbx_description
1 polymer ?
#
loop_
_entity_poly.entity_id
_entity_poly.type
_entity_poly.pdbx_seq_one_letter_code
_entity_poly.pdbx_strand_id
1 'polypeptide(L)'
;MVHEAVDPGSKDITPLIHHPVLWAGAIGVFAVVILQSVIYFRAIRKAAPAADLTPAQVTGSVRSGAVAAIGPSLAVALIAVSLLPLFGTPAVLTRIGLVGSAAFDVAAAGISAGTQGAQLGGPTYTQKIFAIAFAAMTIGGLVWMLTALILTPILSKGGAKLRKVNPAVMAIVPTAALLGAFFTLSFQEVLKSPVHLVTMLASAAAMGVCLLLAHRLRLPWLREWGLGASIIVALACAYFMTSAA
;
A
#
# COMPACT_ATOMS: atom_id res chain seq x y z
N MET A 1 20.62 23.01 -20.20
CA MET A 1 19.93 22.59 -18.97
C MET A 1 21.00 22.60 -17.89
N VAL A 2 20.95 23.56 -16.97
CA VAL A 2 21.87 23.60 -15.84
C VAL A 2 21.46 22.42 -14.95
N HIS A 3 22.34 21.44 -14.80
CA HIS A 3 22.20 20.42 -13.76
C HIS A 3 22.31 21.19 -12.43
N GLU A 4 21.20 21.51 -11.84
CA GLU A 4 21.16 22.07 -10.51
C GLU A 4 21.86 21.07 -9.59
N ALA A 5 22.98 21.47 -9.02
CA ALA A 5 23.81 20.59 -8.21
C ALA A 5 22.99 20.15 -6.97
N VAL A 6 22.97 18.87 -6.70
CA VAL A 6 22.32 18.31 -5.51
C VAL A 6 23.04 18.88 -4.28
N ASP A 7 22.34 19.72 -3.53
CA ASP A 7 22.81 20.24 -2.26
C ASP A 7 22.13 19.49 -1.10
N PRO A 8 22.86 18.62 -0.40
CA PRO A 8 22.28 17.82 0.68
C PRO A 8 21.63 18.63 1.81
N GLY A 9 22.05 19.87 2.01
CA GLY A 9 21.52 20.79 3.02
C GLY A 9 20.30 21.59 2.56
N SER A 10 20.04 21.63 1.25
CA SER A 10 18.91 22.38 0.68
C SER A 10 17.58 21.78 1.10
N LYS A 11 16.64 22.68 1.43
CA LYS A 11 15.23 22.31 1.68
C LYS A 11 14.41 22.23 0.39
N ASP A 12 14.93 22.74 -0.70
CA ASP A 12 14.27 22.60 -2.01
C ASP A 12 14.54 21.21 -2.58
N ILE A 13 13.53 20.35 -2.50
CA ILE A 13 13.56 18.98 -3.02
C ILE A 13 13.18 18.89 -4.49
N THR A 14 12.78 20.01 -5.11
CA THR A 14 12.30 20.06 -6.50
C THR A 14 13.27 19.41 -7.50
N PRO A 15 14.60 19.62 -7.42
CA PRO A 15 15.54 18.99 -8.32
C PRO A 15 15.55 17.46 -8.20
N LEU A 16 15.32 16.93 -7.00
CA LEU A 16 15.29 15.48 -6.76
C LEU A 16 13.98 14.86 -7.24
N ILE A 17 12.84 15.45 -6.93
CA ILE A 17 11.52 14.89 -7.29
C ILE A 17 11.28 14.88 -8.81
N HIS A 18 11.98 15.70 -9.58
CA HIS A 18 11.92 15.72 -11.03
C HIS A 18 13.12 15.03 -11.71
N HIS A 19 13.99 14.40 -10.93
CA HIS A 19 15.20 13.79 -11.47
C HIS A 19 14.86 12.67 -12.46
N PRO A 20 15.51 12.62 -13.66
CA PRO A 20 15.22 11.63 -14.71
C PRO A 20 15.32 10.18 -14.26
N VAL A 21 16.18 9.87 -13.31
CA VAL A 21 16.35 8.53 -12.73
C VAL A 21 15.07 8.04 -12.05
N LEU A 22 14.34 8.91 -11.34
CA LEU A 22 13.08 8.54 -10.72
C LEU A 22 12.00 8.26 -11.76
N TRP A 23 11.97 9.04 -12.84
CA TRP A 23 11.07 8.80 -13.97
C TRP A 23 11.39 7.49 -14.70
N ALA A 24 12.67 7.21 -14.92
CA ALA A 24 13.10 5.92 -15.50
C ALA A 24 12.69 4.75 -14.62
N GLY A 25 12.82 4.89 -13.28
CA GLY A 25 12.33 3.92 -12.32
C GLY A 25 10.82 3.71 -12.40
N ALA A 26 10.04 4.78 -12.41
CA ALA A 26 8.58 4.70 -12.52
C ALA A 26 8.14 4.03 -13.83
N ILE A 27 8.69 4.44 -14.95
CA ILE A 27 8.38 3.85 -16.28
C ILE A 27 8.76 2.37 -16.29
N GLY A 28 9.94 2.02 -15.75
CA GLY A 28 10.41 0.62 -15.66
C GLY A 28 9.46 -0.26 -14.85
N VAL A 29 9.01 0.21 -13.70
CA VAL A 29 8.05 -0.51 -12.85
C VAL A 29 6.73 -0.71 -13.59
N PHE A 30 6.16 0.33 -14.19
CA PHE A 30 4.91 0.21 -14.94
C PHE A 30 5.05 -0.71 -16.15
N ALA A 31 6.17 -0.66 -16.86
CA ALA A 31 6.44 -1.56 -17.98
C ALA A 31 6.46 -3.03 -17.53
N VAL A 32 7.09 -3.34 -16.39
CA VAL A 32 7.09 -4.69 -15.81
C VAL A 32 5.69 -5.13 -15.41
N VAL A 33 4.91 -4.27 -14.72
CA VAL A 33 3.54 -4.58 -14.30
C VAL A 33 2.63 -4.85 -15.50
N ILE A 34 2.71 -4.03 -16.55
CA ILE A 34 1.94 -4.22 -17.78
C ILE A 34 2.35 -5.52 -18.47
N LEU A 35 3.65 -5.76 -18.64
CA LEU A 35 4.17 -6.98 -19.27
C LEU A 35 3.71 -8.23 -18.51
N GLN A 36 3.83 -8.22 -17.19
CA GLN A 36 3.37 -9.30 -16.32
C GLN A 36 1.87 -9.55 -16.45
N SER A 37 1.07 -8.48 -16.47
CA SER A 37 -0.38 -8.56 -16.64
C SER A 37 -0.76 -9.19 -17.99
N VAL A 38 -0.07 -8.81 -19.06
CA VAL A 38 -0.28 -9.41 -20.40
C VAL A 38 0.10 -10.89 -20.42
N ILE A 39 1.24 -11.25 -19.81
CA ILE A 39 1.70 -12.64 -19.73
C ILE A 39 0.67 -13.50 -18.97
N TYR A 40 0.22 -13.04 -17.80
CA TYR A 40 -0.78 -13.77 -17.01
C TYR A 40 -2.11 -13.90 -17.73
N PHE A 41 -2.57 -12.82 -18.38
CA PHE A 41 -3.81 -12.88 -19.13
C PHE A 41 -3.75 -13.88 -20.29
N ARG A 42 -2.62 -13.96 -21.01
CA ARG A 42 -2.38 -14.95 -22.05
C ARG A 42 -2.32 -16.36 -21.48
N ALA A 43 -1.63 -16.53 -20.34
CA ALA A 43 -1.52 -17.82 -19.67
C ALA A 43 -2.89 -18.34 -19.20
N ILE A 44 -3.73 -17.48 -18.62
CA ILE A 44 -5.10 -17.82 -18.20
C ILE A 44 -5.92 -18.28 -19.41
N ARG A 45 -5.90 -17.53 -20.52
CA ARG A 45 -6.64 -17.91 -21.72
C ARG A 45 -6.18 -19.25 -22.30
N LYS A 46 -4.88 -19.52 -22.24
CA LYS A 46 -4.31 -20.81 -22.71
C LYS A 46 -4.69 -21.97 -21.79
N ALA A 47 -4.76 -21.75 -20.48
CA ALA A 47 -5.07 -22.78 -19.49
C ALA A 47 -6.58 -23.02 -19.33
N ALA A 48 -7.43 -22.07 -19.68
CA ALA A 48 -8.87 -22.13 -19.49
C ALA A 48 -9.56 -23.39 -20.06
N PRO A 49 -9.23 -23.87 -21.28
CA PRO A 49 -9.84 -25.09 -21.83
C PRO A 49 -9.50 -26.34 -21.01
N ALA A 50 -8.31 -26.41 -20.42
CA ALA A 50 -7.92 -27.54 -19.57
C ALA A 50 -8.65 -27.58 -18.22
N ALA A 51 -9.31 -26.49 -17.86
CA ALA A 51 -10.15 -26.34 -16.66
C ALA A 51 -11.65 -26.29 -17.01
N ASP A 52 -12.04 -26.72 -18.21
CA ASP A 52 -13.41 -26.71 -18.73
C ASP A 52 -14.08 -25.30 -18.69
N LEU A 53 -13.27 -24.23 -18.78
CA LEU A 53 -13.77 -22.86 -18.78
C LEU A 53 -13.98 -22.37 -20.21
N THR A 54 -15.17 -21.83 -20.45
CA THR A 54 -15.49 -21.18 -21.73
C THR A 54 -14.85 -19.79 -21.84
N PRO A 55 -14.57 -19.29 -23.06
CA PRO A 55 -14.06 -17.92 -23.26
C PRO A 55 -14.97 -16.85 -22.65
N ALA A 56 -16.28 -17.06 -22.62
CA ALA A 56 -17.25 -16.16 -22.00
C ALA A 56 -17.08 -16.11 -20.48
N GLN A 57 -16.85 -17.24 -19.83
CA GLN A 57 -16.58 -17.30 -18.38
C GLN A 57 -15.27 -16.61 -18.03
N VAL A 58 -14.21 -16.80 -18.81
CA VAL A 58 -12.93 -16.09 -18.61
C VAL A 58 -13.12 -14.59 -18.73
N THR A 59 -13.82 -14.12 -19.78
CA THR A 59 -14.08 -12.69 -19.96
C THR A 59 -14.95 -12.12 -18.84
N GLY A 60 -15.97 -12.85 -18.41
CA GLY A 60 -16.82 -12.49 -17.28
C GLY A 60 -16.02 -12.34 -15.98
N SER A 61 -15.11 -13.28 -15.70
CA SER A 61 -14.24 -13.25 -14.52
C SER A 61 -13.28 -12.07 -14.55
N VAL A 62 -12.69 -11.77 -15.71
CA VAL A 62 -11.82 -10.59 -15.87
C VAL A 62 -12.60 -9.28 -15.64
N ARG A 63 -13.80 -9.15 -16.18
CA ARG A 63 -14.66 -7.99 -15.97
C ARG A 63 -15.03 -7.83 -14.51
N SER A 64 -15.44 -8.90 -13.85
CA SER A 64 -15.77 -8.88 -12.42
C SER A 64 -14.57 -8.51 -11.57
N GLY A 65 -13.39 -9.06 -11.86
CA GLY A 65 -12.16 -8.72 -11.19
C GLY A 65 -11.76 -7.25 -11.38
N ALA A 66 -11.93 -6.71 -12.59
CA ALA A 66 -11.67 -5.30 -12.89
C ALA A 66 -12.60 -4.37 -12.07
N VAL A 67 -13.88 -4.70 -11.98
CA VAL A 67 -14.83 -3.93 -11.16
C VAL A 67 -14.50 -4.02 -9.68
N ALA A 68 -14.17 -5.22 -9.18
CA ALA A 68 -13.80 -5.43 -7.79
C ALA A 68 -12.49 -4.69 -7.39
N ALA A 69 -11.58 -4.49 -8.34
CA ALA A 69 -10.34 -3.77 -8.10
C ALA A 69 -10.50 -2.25 -7.97
N ILE A 70 -11.62 -1.65 -8.41
CA ILE A 70 -11.81 -0.18 -8.38
C ILE A 70 -11.74 0.36 -6.95
N GLY A 71 -12.47 -0.24 -6.01
CA GLY A 71 -12.50 0.23 -4.62
C GLY A 71 -11.12 0.25 -3.95
N PRO A 72 -10.39 -0.88 -3.90
CA PRO A 72 -9.02 -0.93 -3.38
C PRO A 72 -8.05 0.00 -4.12
N SER A 73 -8.18 0.14 -5.44
CA SER A 73 -7.32 1.04 -6.22
C SER A 73 -7.55 2.51 -5.88
N LEU A 74 -8.80 2.93 -5.67
CA LEU A 74 -9.12 4.29 -5.21
C LEU A 74 -8.54 4.56 -3.82
N ALA A 75 -8.62 3.60 -2.89
CA ALA A 75 -8.00 3.72 -1.58
C ALA A 75 -6.49 3.97 -1.68
N VAL A 76 -5.80 3.17 -2.50
CA VAL A 76 -4.35 3.35 -2.75
C VAL A 76 -4.06 4.69 -3.41
N ALA A 77 -4.89 5.13 -4.37
CA ALA A 77 -4.72 6.43 -5.04
C ALA A 77 -4.87 7.61 -4.06
N LEU A 78 -5.83 7.57 -3.14
CA LEU A 78 -6.00 8.60 -2.11
C LEU A 78 -4.77 8.73 -1.22
N ILE A 79 -4.20 7.60 -0.80
CA ILE A 79 -2.98 7.61 0.01
C ILE A 79 -1.77 8.08 -0.83
N ALA A 80 -1.71 7.69 -2.11
CA ALA A 80 -0.69 8.16 -3.03
C ALA A 80 -0.67 9.68 -3.13
N VAL A 81 -1.84 10.31 -3.25
CA VAL A 81 -1.97 11.78 -3.30
C VAL A 81 -1.37 12.44 -2.05
N SER A 82 -1.52 11.82 -0.87
CA SER A 82 -0.93 12.34 0.37
C SER A 82 0.61 12.30 0.39
N LEU A 83 1.22 11.41 -0.38
CA LEU A 83 2.67 11.27 -0.49
C LEU A 83 3.29 12.19 -1.56
N LEU A 84 2.49 12.72 -2.49
CA LEU A 84 2.99 13.57 -3.58
C LEU A 84 3.78 14.78 -3.10
N PRO A 85 3.33 15.55 -2.08
CA PRO A 85 4.09 16.72 -1.59
C PRO A 85 5.44 16.33 -0.99
N LEU A 86 5.58 15.09 -0.50
CA LEU A 86 6.78 14.62 0.20
C LEU A 86 7.83 14.03 -0.76
N PHE A 87 7.38 13.33 -1.81
CA PHE A 87 8.26 12.53 -2.66
C PHE A 87 8.15 12.85 -4.15
N GLY A 88 7.14 13.61 -4.57
CA GLY A 88 6.88 13.89 -5.99
C GLY A 88 6.30 12.71 -6.75
N THR A 89 5.79 12.99 -7.94
CA THR A 89 5.04 12.02 -8.75
C THR A 89 5.84 10.76 -9.10
N PRO A 90 7.07 10.81 -9.64
CA PRO A 90 7.74 9.59 -10.10
C PRO A 90 8.13 8.67 -8.96
N ALA A 91 8.55 9.21 -7.81
CA ALA A 91 8.86 8.41 -6.64
C ALA A 91 7.61 7.70 -6.10
N VAL A 92 6.48 8.40 -5.98
CA VAL A 92 5.20 7.83 -5.52
C VAL A 92 4.71 6.76 -6.49
N LEU A 93 4.76 6.99 -7.80
CA LEU A 93 4.38 5.99 -8.80
C LEU A 93 5.24 4.72 -8.71
N THR A 94 6.56 4.87 -8.56
CA THR A 94 7.47 3.75 -8.37
C THR A 94 7.08 2.92 -7.15
N ARG A 95 6.77 3.59 -6.03
CA ARG A 95 6.44 2.92 -4.76
C ARG A 95 5.10 2.20 -4.83
N ILE A 96 4.07 2.82 -5.41
CA ILE A 96 2.76 2.19 -5.60
C ILE A 96 2.87 0.96 -6.50
N GLY A 97 3.65 1.05 -7.58
CA GLY A 97 3.83 -0.07 -8.50
C GLY A 97 4.61 -1.25 -7.92
N LEU A 98 5.57 -1.00 -7.00
CA LEU A 98 6.42 -2.04 -6.41
C LEU A 98 5.80 -2.69 -5.17
N VAL A 99 5.38 -1.89 -4.21
CA VAL A 99 4.97 -2.38 -2.87
C VAL A 99 3.47 -2.23 -2.66
N GLY A 100 2.88 -1.14 -3.15
CA GLY A 100 1.45 -0.87 -3.02
C GLY A 100 0.97 -0.67 -1.58
N SER A 101 1.88 -0.44 -0.62
CA SER A 101 1.57 -0.24 0.78
C SER A 101 2.03 1.12 1.25
N ALA A 102 1.13 2.09 1.18
CA ALA A 102 1.43 3.43 1.67
C ALA A 102 1.67 3.49 3.18
N ALA A 103 1.01 2.65 3.96
CA ALA A 103 1.26 2.57 5.41
C ALA A 103 2.72 2.18 5.69
N PHE A 104 3.26 1.19 4.95
CA PHE A 104 4.66 0.82 5.03
C PHE A 104 5.57 1.97 4.59
N ASP A 105 5.27 2.63 3.48
CA ASP A 105 6.09 3.70 2.94
C ASP A 105 6.16 4.90 3.89
N VAL A 106 5.02 5.33 4.44
CA VAL A 106 4.98 6.42 5.44
C VAL A 106 5.74 6.04 6.70
N ALA A 107 5.57 4.82 7.21
CA ALA A 107 6.27 4.36 8.40
C ALA A 107 7.79 4.28 8.17
N ALA A 108 8.24 3.66 7.08
CA ALA A 108 9.67 3.55 6.76
C ALA A 108 10.32 4.92 6.55
N ALA A 109 9.66 5.82 5.82
CA ALA A 109 10.12 7.17 5.61
C ALA A 109 10.16 7.98 6.93
N GLY A 110 9.11 7.89 7.73
CA GLY A 110 9.02 8.60 9.01
C GLY A 110 10.08 8.14 10.01
N ILE A 111 10.26 6.83 10.16
CA ILE A 111 11.30 6.25 11.03
C ILE A 111 12.69 6.69 10.56
N SER A 112 12.98 6.61 9.25
CA SER A 112 14.29 6.96 8.73
C SER A 112 14.59 8.47 8.85
N ALA A 113 13.61 9.34 8.63
CA ALA A 113 13.74 10.77 8.89
C ALA A 113 13.95 11.03 10.39
N GLY A 114 13.22 10.38 11.26
CA GLY A 114 13.33 10.48 12.72
C GLY A 114 14.73 10.12 13.24
N THR A 115 15.40 9.10 12.67
CA THR A 115 16.78 8.74 13.05
C THR A 115 17.79 9.86 12.71
N GLN A 116 17.44 10.76 11.82
CA GLN A 116 18.23 11.94 11.47
C GLN A 116 17.78 13.22 12.20
N GLY A 117 16.88 13.11 13.18
CA GLY A 117 16.32 14.26 13.89
C GLY A 117 15.42 15.15 13.02
N ALA A 118 14.90 14.61 11.93
CA ALA A 118 14.08 15.32 10.97
C ALA A 118 12.64 14.82 10.95
N GLN A 119 11.72 15.69 10.50
CA GLN A 119 10.31 15.35 10.25
C GLN A 119 10.03 15.40 8.75
N LEU A 120 9.26 14.41 8.26
CA LEU A 120 8.82 14.40 6.86
C LEU A 120 7.96 15.64 6.56
N GLY A 121 8.35 16.36 5.50
CA GLY A 121 7.65 17.59 5.09
C GLY A 121 7.77 18.76 6.06
N GLY A 122 8.52 18.63 7.15
CA GLY A 122 8.75 19.67 8.13
C GLY A 122 9.92 20.61 7.78
N PRO A 123 10.22 21.60 8.65
CA PRO A 123 11.29 22.57 8.42
C PRO A 123 12.69 21.95 8.29
N THR A 124 12.87 20.74 8.77
CA THR A 124 14.11 19.97 8.73
C THR A 124 14.19 18.99 7.55
N TYR A 125 13.19 18.98 6.67
CA TYR A 125 13.14 18.09 5.51
C TYR A 125 14.02 18.65 4.39
N THR A 126 15.19 18.06 4.21
CA THR A 126 16.20 18.46 3.22
C THR A 126 16.33 17.39 2.13
N GLN A 127 17.07 17.72 1.06
CA GLN A 127 17.38 16.75 -0.01
C GLN A 127 18.05 15.48 0.53
N LYS A 128 18.93 15.60 1.52
CA LYS A 128 19.53 14.45 2.21
C LYS A 128 18.46 13.56 2.87
N ILE A 129 17.52 14.18 3.60
CA ILE A 129 16.46 13.44 4.29
C ILE A 129 15.53 12.77 3.29
N PHE A 130 15.18 13.46 2.19
CA PHE A 130 14.44 12.85 1.07
C PHE A 130 15.14 11.59 0.55
N ALA A 131 16.44 11.67 0.25
CA ALA A 131 17.21 10.54 -0.29
C ALA A 131 17.26 9.37 0.70
N ILE A 132 17.49 9.64 1.99
CA ILE A 132 17.51 8.62 3.05
C ILE A 132 16.13 7.95 3.19
N ALA A 133 15.06 8.75 3.25
CA ALA A 133 13.70 8.23 3.35
C ALA A 133 13.32 7.37 2.15
N PHE A 134 13.61 7.84 0.94
CA PHE A 134 13.34 7.10 -0.28
C PHE A 134 14.16 5.80 -0.39
N ALA A 135 15.44 5.83 0.01
CA ALA A 135 16.28 4.65 0.08
C ALA A 135 15.76 3.63 1.11
N ALA A 136 15.36 4.09 2.30
CA ALA A 136 14.80 3.22 3.34
C ALA A 136 13.53 2.52 2.88
N MET A 137 12.59 3.24 2.27
CA MET A 137 11.40 2.65 1.66
C MET A 137 11.77 1.60 0.60
N THR A 138 12.72 1.92 -0.27
CA THR A 138 13.11 1.05 -1.40
C THR A 138 13.79 -0.22 -0.90
N ILE A 139 14.76 -0.10 0.00
CA ILE A 139 15.46 -1.25 0.59
C ILE A 139 14.50 -2.14 1.38
N GLY A 140 13.63 -1.54 2.20
CA GLY A 140 12.64 -2.28 2.96
C GLY A 140 11.66 -3.05 2.07
N GLY A 141 11.20 -2.44 0.97
CA GLY A 141 10.39 -3.12 -0.04
C GLY A 141 11.13 -4.27 -0.73
N LEU A 142 12.41 -4.08 -1.07
CA LEU A 142 13.25 -5.13 -1.65
C LEU A 142 13.43 -6.30 -0.67
N VAL A 143 13.75 -6.02 0.59
CA VAL A 143 13.89 -7.04 1.64
C VAL A 143 12.60 -7.83 1.81
N TRP A 144 11.43 -7.16 1.77
CA TRP A 144 10.13 -7.83 1.81
C TRP A 144 9.97 -8.82 0.65
N MET A 145 10.26 -8.40 -0.58
CA MET A 145 10.16 -9.26 -1.77
C MET A 145 11.11 -10.45 -1.71
N LEU A 146 12.36 -10.23 -1.29
CA LEU A 146 13.35 -11.30 -1.13
C LEU A 146 12.94 -12.27 -0.03
N THR A 147 12.43 -11.77 1.08
CA THR A 147 11.92 -12.59 2.18
C THR A 147 10.75 -13.45 1.71
N ALA A 148 9.79 -12.88 0.99
CA ALA A 148 8.67 -13.63 0.43
C ALA A 148 9.16 -14.71 -0.56
N LEU A 149 10.11 -14.39 -1.43
CA LEU A 149 10.68 -15.33 -2.41
C LEU A 149 11.36 -16.52 -1.70
N ILE A 150 12.13 -16.25 -0.66
CA ILE A 150 12.91 -17.29 0.05
C ILE A 150 12.02 -18.09 1.02
N LEU A 151 11.17 -17.41 1.79
CA LEU A 151 10.37 -18.08 2.83
C LEU A 151 9.15 -18.80 2.28
N THR A 152 8.55 -18.36 1.18
CA THR A 152 7.34 -19.00 0.64
C THR A 152 7.52 -20.50 0.37
N PRO A 153 8.56 -20.97 -0.33
CA PRO A 153 8.76 -22.41 -0.54
C PRO A 153 9.07 -23.18 0.76
N ILE A 154 9.72 -22.53 1.74
CA ILE A 154 10.04 -23.13 3.04
C ILE A 154 8.75 -23.29 3.84
N LEU A 155 7.97 -22.21 3.95
CA LEU A 155 6.71 -22.19 4.69
C LEU A 155 5.65 -23.09 4.06
N SER A 156 5.61 -23.21 2.73
CA SER A 156 4.67 -24.10 2.05
C SER A 156 4.92 -25.59 2.40
N LYS A 157 6.19 -26.00 2.47
CA LYS A 157 6.57 -27.36 2.91
C LYS A 157 6.26 -27.60 4.38
N GLY A 158 6.56 -26.64 5.25
CA GLY A 158 6.25 -26.69 6.68
C GLY A 158 4.74 -26.66 6.94
N GLY A 159 4.02 -25.78 6.26
CA GLY A 159 2.57 -25.65 6.35
C GLY A 159 1.82 -26.89 5.89
N ALA A 160 2.31 -27.57 4.84
CA ALA A 160 1.73 -28.84 4.39
C ALA A 160 1.83 -29.95 5.45
N LYS A 161 2.94 -30.01 6.20
CA LYS A 161 3.10 -30.94 7.33
C LYS A 161 2.17 -30.55 8.49
N LEU A 162 2.13 -29.27 8.86
CA LEU A 162 1.32 -28.79 9.97
C LEU A 162 -0.18 -28.93 9.69
N ARG A 163 -0.61 -28.72 8.45
CA ARG A 163 -2.00 -28.90 8.01
C ARG A 163 -2.48 -30.35 8.18
N LYS A 164 -1.58 -31.34 8.02
CA LYS A 164 -1.89 -32.73 8.25
C LYS A 164 -2.08 -33.05 9.74
N VAL A 165 -1.39 -32.31 10.62
CA VAL A 165 -1.47 -32.51 12.07
C VAL A 165 -2.64 -31.74 12.70
N ASN A 166 -2.81 -30.47 12.33
CA ASN A 166 -3.89 -29.64 12.87
C ASN A 166 -4.35 -28.58 11.85
N PRO A 167 -5.44 -28.82 11.11
CA PRO A 167 -5.98 -27.88 10.13
C PRO A 167 -6.44 -26.54 10.75
N ALA A 168 -6.93 -26.54 12.00
CA ALA A 168 -7.42 -25.35 12.67
C ALA A 168 -6.30 -24.32 12.94
N VAL A 169 -5.11 -24.80 13.29
CA VAL A 169 -3.94 -23.93 13.49
C VAL A 169 -3.59 -23.18 12.22
N MET A 170 -3.63 -23.84 11.07
CA MET A 170 -3.34 -23.21 9.77
C MET A 170 -4.39 -22.19 9.33
N ALA A 171 -5.62 -22.29 9.82
CA ALA A 171 -6.66 -21.30 9.56
C ALA A 171 -6.53 -20.06 10.47
N ILE A 172 -6.12 -20.25 11.71
CA ILE A 172 -6.13 -19.21 12.75
C ILE A 172 -4.82 -18.40 12.76
N VAL A 173 -3.66 -19.09 12.68
CA VAL A 173 -2.34 -18.45 12.89
C VAL A 173 -2.06 -17.30 11.92
N PRO A 174 -2.28 -17.39 10.58
CA PRO A 174 -2.05 -16.28 9.66
C PRO A 174 -2.93 -15.07 9.98
N THR A 175 -4.20 -15.32 10.29
CA THR A 175 -5.16 -14.26 10.64
C THR A 175 -4.79 -13.59 11.95
N ALA A 176 -4.44 -14.36 12.97
CA ALA A 176 -4.00 -13.83 14.26
C ALA A 176 -2.70 -13.03 14.16
N ALA A 177 -1.73 -13.49 13.35
CA ALA A 177 -0.48 -12.77 13.10
C ALA A 177 -0.74 -11.43 12.39
N LEU A 178 -1.62 -11.42 11.39
CA LEU A 178 -2.01 -10.22 10.66
C LEU A 178 -2.71 -9.21 11.59
N LEU A 179 -3.68 -9.67 12.37
CA LEU A 179 -4.38 -8.84 13.35
C LEU A 179 -3.42 -8.27 14.41
N GLY A 180 -2.49 -9.07 14.91
CA GLY A 180 -1.46 -8.62 15.85
C GLY A 180 -0.56 -7.54 15.28
N ALA A 181 -0.12 -7.70 14.03
CA ALA A 181 0.69 -6.69 13.34
C ALA A 181 -0.08 -5.36 13.16
N PHE A 182 -1.31 -5.42 12.65
CA PHE A 182 -2.13 -4.22 12.48
C PHE A 182 -2.50 -3.56 13.81
N PHE A 183 -2.79 -4.36 14.86
CA PHE A 183 -3.05 -3.84 16.19
C PHE A 183 -1.84 -3.06 16.73
N THR A 184 -0.64 -3.61 16.61
CA THR A 184 0.58 -2.94 17.05
C THR A 184 0.82 -1.61 16.33
N LEU A 185 0.66 -1.60 15.01
CA LEU A 185 0.79 -0.37 14.21
C LEU A 185 -0.27 0.67 14.60
N SER A 186 -1.52 0.25 14.74
CA SER A 186 -2.62 1.14 15.13
C SER A 186 -2.42 1.70 16.54
N PHE A 187 -1.95 0.88 17.47
CA PHE A 187 -1.71 1.31 18.84
C PHE A 187 -0.61 2.38 18.92
N GLN A 188 0.45 2.25 18.13
CA GLN A 188 1.49 3.28 18.04
C GLN A 188 0.96 4.60 17.49
N GLU A 189 0.05 4.58 16.51
CA GLU A 189 -0.55 5.78 15.95
C GLU A 189 -1.48 6.50 16.96
N VAL A 190 -2.27 5.74 17.70
CA VAL A 190 -3.21 6.29 18.72
C VAL A 190 -2.47 7.10 19.79
N LEU A 191 -1.26 6.67 20.17
CA LEU A 191 -0.48 7.33 21.21
C LEU A 191 0.13 8.67 20.77
N LYS A 192 0.12 9.00 19.47
CA LYS A 192 0.75 10.22 18.97
C LYS A 192 -0.05 11.47 19.28
N SER A 193 -1.38 11.45 19.12
CA SER A 193 -2.25 12.58 19.45
C SER A 193 -3.72 12.19 19.52
N PRO A 194 -4.58 13.01 20.18
CA PRO A 194 -6.04 12.81 20.18
C PRO A 194 -6.65 12.79 18.78
N VAL A 195 -6.09 13.54 17.83
CA VAL A 195 -6.55 13.55 16.42
C VAL A 195 -6.41 12.18 15.81
N HIS A 196 -5.27 11.49 16.02
CA HIS A 196 -5.06 10.12 15.51
C HIS A 196 -6.08 9.14 16.10
N LEU A 197 -6.36 9.22 17.40
CA LEU A 197 -7.36 8.38 18.06
C LEU A 197 -8.75 8.58 17.45
N VAL A 198 -9.21 9.83 17.36
CA VAL A 198 -10.55 10.14 16.85
C VAL A 198 -10.67 9.74 15.38
N THR A 199 -9.65 10.03 14.56
CA THR A 199 -9.61 9.66 13.15
C THR A 199 -9.65 8.13 12.97
N MET A 200 -8.93 7.38 13.80
CA MET A 200 -8.96 5.93 13.77
C MET A 200 -10.32 5.37 14.17
N LEU A 201 -10.95 5.91 15.22
CA LEU A 201 -12.30 5.49 15.65
C LEU A 201 -13.35 5.81 14.58
N ALA A 202 -13.27 6.99 13.95
CA ALA A 202 -14.16 7.37 12.86
C ALA A 202 -14.03 6.44 11.66
N SER A 203 -12.78 6.10 11.27
CA SER A 203 -12.50 5.15 10.20
C SER A 203 -13.04 3.75 10.51
N ALA A 204 -12.79 3.26 11.73
CA ALA A 204 -13.26 1.96 12.17
C ALA A 204 -14.80 1.90 12.20
N ALA A 205 -15.46 2.94 12.68
CA ALA A 205 -16.93 3.06 12.67
C ALA A 205 -17.48 3.06 11.25
N ALA A 206 -16.90 3.85 10.35
CA ALA A 206 -17.31 3.89 8.94
C ALA A 206 -17.16 2.52 8.26
N MET A 207 -16.03 1.84 8.47
CA MET A 207 -15.84 0.48 7.95
C MET A 207 -16.82 -0.51 8.55
N GLY A 208 -17.06 -0.44 9.87
CA GLY A 208 -18.04 -1.26 10.56
C GLY A 208 -19.46 -1.08 9.99
N VAL A 209 -19.87 0.15 9.75
CA VAL A 209 -21.16 0.48 9.12
C VAL A 209 -21.23 -0.10 7.71
N CYS A 210 -20.18 0.07 6.88
CA CYS A 210 -20.13 -0.49 5.54
C CYS A 210 -20.27 -2.02 5.56
N LEU A 211 -19.59 -2.71 6.47
CA LEU A 211 -19.66 -4.16 6.62
C LEU A 211 -21.04 -4.65 7.10
N LEU A 212 -21.64 -3.95 8.08
CA LEU A 212 -22.98 -4.25 8.58
C LEU A 212 -24.03 -4.08 7.49
N LEU A 213 -23.98 -2.97 6.75
CA LEU A 213 -24.89 -2.71 5.63
C LEU A 213 -24.67 -3.73 4.49
N ALA A 214 -23.42 -4.05 4.16
CA ALA A 214 -23.09 -5.07 3.17
C ALA A 214 -23.71 -6.44 3.55
N HIS A 215 -23.62 -6.80 4.83
CA HIS A 215 -24.19 -8.06 5.33
C HIS A 215 -25.73 -8.03 5.35
N ARG A 216 -26.32 -6.95 5.87
CA ARG A 216 -27.79 -6.82 6.02
C ARG A 216 -28.51 -6.68 4.69
N LEU A 217 -27.96 -5.87 3.79
CA LEU A 217 -28.58 -5.58 2.49
C LEU A 217 -28.10 -6.53 1.38
N ARG A 218 -27.21 -7.47 1.69
CA ARG A 218 -26.58 -8.40 0.72
C ARG A 218 -25.96 -7.69 -0.47
N LEU A 219 -25.30 -6.55 -0.21
CA LEU A 219 -24.64 -5.73 -1.23
C LEU A 219 -23.12 -5.99 -1.21
N PRO A 220 -22.60 -6.93 -2.02
CA PRO A 220 -21.18 -7.30 -2.00
C PRO A 220 -20.26 -6.12 -2.39
N TRP A 221 -20.71 -5.22 -3.27
CA TRP A 221 -19.94 -4.05 -3.69
C TRP A 221 -19.61 -3.12 -2.51
N LEU A 222 -20.49 -2.99 -1.52
CA LEU A 222 -20.26 -2.13 -0.37
C LEU A 222 -19.11 -2.66 0.51
N ARG A 223 -18.86 -3.95 0.50
CA ARG A 223 -17.72 -4.58 1.17
C ARG A 223 -16.41 -4.25 0.47
N GLU A 224 -16.41 -4.16 -0.86
CA GLU A 224 -15.24 -3.83 -1.67
C GLU A 224 -14.88 -2.34 -1.56
N TRP A 225 -15.89 -1.47 -1.52
CA TRP A 225 -15.71 -0.01 -1.42
C TRP A 225 -15.55 0.50 0.01
N GLY A 226 -15.80 -0.33 1.01
CA GLY A 226 -15.75 0.04 2.42
C GLY A 226 -14.41 0.64 2.84
N LEU A 227 -13.30 0.13 2.30
CA LEU A 227 -11.97 0.66 2.56
C LEU A 227 -11.82 2.10 2.06
N GLY A 228 -12.20 2.37 0.81
CA GLY A 228 -12.16 3.72 0.25
C GLY A 228 -13.05 4.70 1.03
N ALA A 229 -14.27 4.29 1.36
CA ALA A 229 -15.19 5.10 2.15
C ALA A 229 -14.65 5.42 3.54
N SER A 230 -14.07 4.43 4.24
CA SER A 230 -13.49 4.64 5.57
C SER A 230 -12.29 5.59 5.55
N ILE A 231 -11.46 5.54 4.49
CA ILE A 231 -10.34 6.47 4.31
C ILE A 231 -10.85 7.90 4.09
N ILE A 232 -11.87 8.09 3.25
CA ILE A 232 -12.45 9.42 3.00
C ILE A 232 -13.01 10.00 4.30
N VAL A 233 -13.74 9.20 5.08
CA VAL A 233 -14.26 9.63 6.39
C VAL A 233 -13.13 10.00 7.35
N ALA A 234 -12.05 9.19 7.39
CA ALA A 234 -10.89 9.47 8.21
C ALA A 234 -10.21 10.79 7.84
N LEU A 235 -9.99 11.02 6.55
CA LEU A 235 -9.37 12.26 6.04
C LEU A 235 -10.25 13.48 6.32
N ALA A 236 -11.55 13.38 6.12
CA ALA A 236 -12.49 14.45 6.46
C ALA A 236 -12.46 14.76 7.97
N CYS A 237 -12.50 13.74 8.81
CA CYS A 237 -12.42 13.89 10.26
C CYS A 237 -11.11 14.57 10.70
N ALA A 238 -9.97 14.11 10.15
CA ALA A 238 -8.67 14.72 10.44
C ALA A 238 -8.62 16.19 10.00
N TYR A 239 -9.13 16.51 8.82
CA TYR A 239 -9.19 17.87 8.29
C TYR A 239 -9.99 18.79 9.22
N PHE A 240 -11.20 18.41 9.62
CA PHE A 240 -12.01 19.23 10.49
C PHE A 240 -11.41 19.42 11.89
N MET A 241 -10.72 18.39 12.41
CA MET A 241 -10.05 18.51 13.71
C MET A 241 -8.81 19.39 13.67
N THR A 242 -8.09 19.40 12.55
CA THR A 242 -6.88 20.23 12.40
C THR A 242 -7.18 21.64 11.94
N SER A 243 -8.29 21.87 11.23
CA SER A 243 -8.71 23.22 10.82
C SER A 243 -9.48 23.96 11.91
N ALA A 244 -9.98 23.25 12.94
CA ALA A 244 -10.67 23.84 14.08
C ALA A 244 -9.75 24.11 15.29
N ALA A 245 -8.49 23.72 15.23
CA ALA A 245 -7.47 23.95 16.25
C ALA A 245 -6.53 25.10 15.84
#